data_5ff5fede8814bdccaa1b1fde283fa542
#
_entry.id   5ff5fede8814bdccaa1b1fde283fa542
#
_cell.length_a   1.000
_cell.length_b   1.000
_cell.length_c   1.000
_cell.angle_alpha   90.00
_cell.angle_beta   90.00
_cell.angle_gamma   90.00
#
_symmetry.space_group_name_H-M   'P 1'
#
loop_
_entity.id
_entity.type
_entity.pdbx_description
1 polymer ?
#
loop_
_entity_poly.entity_id
_entity_poly.type
_entity_poly.pdbx_seq_one_letter_code
_entity_poly.pdbx_strand_id
1 'polypeptide(L)'
;MSILQLENVSVIYGDNVQTKGLNNLSLETKAGEFVAIMGPSGSGKSTLLNAVAGILPATSGRIQVAGRAIDGLSDEEAAQFRREELGFVFQEFNLVETLNVKENIVLPLMFQHQSVDVMEERVTKLAEGLGISAILDKRVTEISGGQRQRVAIARAVIHQPALLLADEPTGNLDSKNSKEVMSVFKELNEQLNLSIFLVTHDAMTATYSDRIIFIKDGRLYNEIYRGDDELGYKQSIINVLEMMGE
;
A
#
# COMPACT_ATOMS: atom_id res chain seq x y z
N MET A 1 11.62 -14.96 4.97
CA MET A 1 10.58 -15.49 4.05
C MET A 1 10.17 -14.34 3.13
N SER A 2 9.87 -14.65 1.87
CA SER A 2 9.32 -13.67 0.94
C SER A 2 7.84 -13.46 1.22
N ILE A 3 7.38 -12.18 1.22
CA ILE A 3 5.97 -11.83 1.34
C ILE A 3 5.34 -11.61 -0.02
N LEU A 4 6.13 -11.12 -0.98
CA LEU A 4 5.73 -10.86 -2.35
C LEU A 4 6.80 -11.36 -3.31
N GLN A 5 6.41 -12.13 -4.31
CA GLN A 5 7.27 -12.57 -5.41
C GLN A 5 6.57 -12.35 -6.74
N LEU A 6 7.25 -11.67 -7.65
CA LEU A 6 6.87 -11.57 -9.05
C LEU A 6 7.95 -12.22 -9.91
N GLU A 7 7.54 -13.11 -10.81
CA GLU A 7 8.42 -13.79 -11.75
C GLU A 7 7.97 -13.50 -13.17
N ASN A 8 8.74 -12.68 -13.91
CA ASN A 8 8.54 -12.33 -15.32
C ASN A 8 7.11 -11.86 -15.63
N VAL A 9 6.54 -11.04 -14.74
CA VAL A 9 5.16 -10.58 -14.82
C VAL A 9 5.01 -9.55 -15.92
N SER A 10 4.04 -9.78 -16.80
CA SER A 10 3.61 -8.81 -17.82
C SER A 10 2.11 -8.57 -17.72
N VAL A 11 1.71 -7.32 -17.90
CA VAL A 11 0.31 -6.90 -17.97
C VAL A 11 0.14 -6.06 -19.25
N ILE A 12 -0.73 -6.50 -20.13
CA ILE A 12 -0.98 -5.88 -21.42
C ILE A 12 -2.45 -5.46 -21.48
N TYR A 13 -2.69 -4.19 -21.77
CA TYR A 13 -4.02 -3.62 -21.96
C TYR A 13 -4.36 -3.51 -23.45
N GLY A 14 -5.63 -3.71 -23.77
CA GLY A 14 -6.21 -3.47 -25.09
C GLY A 14 -6.04 -4.63 -26.06
N ASP A 15 -7.07 -4.85 -26.88
CA ASP A 15 -7.10 -5.94 -27.86
C ASP A 15 -6.47 -5.52 -29.20
N ASN A 16 -6.77 -4.30 -29.70
CA ASN A 16 -6.31 -3.82 -31.01
C ASN A 16 -5.04 -2.96 -30.92
N VAL A 17 -4.92 -2.12 -29.89
CA VAL A 17 -3.72 -1.32 -29.61
C VAL A 17 -3.24 -1.74 -28.23
N GLN A 18 -2.17 -2.53 -28.20
CA GLN A 18 -1.62 -3.06 -26.96
C GLN A 18 -0.73 -2.04 -26.26
N THR A 19 -1.06 -1.73 -25.00
CA THR A 19 -0.21 -0.95 -24.11
C THR A 19 0.31 -1.86 -23.00
N LYS A 20 1.62 -1.91 -22.81
CA LYS A 20 2.25 -2.70 -21.76
C LYS A 20 2.27 -1.88 -20.45
N GLY A 21 1.45 -2.27 -19.51
CA GLY A 21 1.48 -1.71 -18.15
C GLY A 21 2.64 -2.27 -17.33
N LEU A 22 2.89 -3.61 -17.42
CA LEU A 22 4.10 -4.27 -16.92
C LEU A 22 4.75 -5.07 -18.05
N ASN A 23 6.06 -5.14 -18.04
CA ASN A 23 6.85 -5.74 -19.11
C ASN A 23 7.98 -6.61 -18.54
N ASN A 24 7.69 -7.88 -18.29
CA ASN A 24 8.63 -8.87 -17.79
C ASN A 24 9.27 -8.44 -16.45
N LEU A 25 8.44 -7.93 -15.53
CA LEU A 25 8.88 -7.46 -14.22
C LEU A 25 9.10 -8.64 -13.28
N SER A 26 10.28 -8.69 -12.66
CA SER A 26 10.59 -9.62 -11.58
C SER A 26 11.06 -8.84 -10.36
N LEU A 27 10.51 -9.13 -9.19
CA LEU A 27 10.90 -8.55 -7.92
C LEU A 27 10.51 -9.47 -6.77
N GLU A 28 11.19 -9.31 -5.65
CA GLU A 28 10.91 -10.02 -4.42
C GLU A 28 10.92 -9.03 -3.25
N THR A 29 9.98 -9.16 -2.31
CA THR A 29 9.92 -8.38 -1.07
C THR A 29 9.91 -9.33 0.12
N LYS A 30 10.72 -9.04 1.13
CA LYS A 30 10.79 -9.85 2.36
C LYS A 30 9.64 -9.51 3.30
N ALA A 31 9.27 -10.48 4.15
CA ALA A 31 8.31 -10.22 5.22
C ALA A 31 8.86 -9.15 6.18
N GLY A 32 8.00 -8.19 6.56
CA GLY A 32 8.35 -7.05 7.39
C GLY A 32 9.11 -5.93 6.66
N GLU A 33 9.38 -6.04 5.37
CA GLU A 33 10.08 -5.01 4.59
C GLU A 33 9.11 -3.87 4.21
N PHE A 34 9.56 -2.63 4.38
CA PHE A 34 8.87 -1.45 3.87
C PHE A 34 9.49 -1.04 2.53
N VAL A 35 8.79 -1.29 1.44
CA VAL A 35 9.25 -1.01 0.07
C VAL A 35 8.45 0.14 -0.53
N ALA A 36 9.15 1.14 -1.09
CA ALA A 36 8.53 2.16 -1.92
C ALA A 36 8.74 1.85 -3.41
N ILE A 37 7.72 2.15 -4.22
CA ILE A 37 7.74 2.05 -5.68
C ILE A 37 7.66 3.44 -6.25
N MET A 38 8.66 3.83 -7.01
CA MET A 38 8.76 5.15 -7.63
C MET A 38 8.90 5.06 -9.15
N GLY A 39 8.66 6.16 -9.83
CA GLY A 39 8.84 6.31 -11.27
C GLY A 39 7.84 7.27 -11.90
N PRO A 40 8.06 7.65 -13.16
CA PRO A 40 7.24 8.64 -13.87
C PRO A 40 5.76 8.26 -13.97
N SER A 41 4.93 9.25 -14.27
CA SER A 41 3.53 8.98 -14.59
C SER A 41 3.44 8.00 -15.78
N GLY A 42 2.56 7.00 -15.67
CA GLY A 42 2.43 5.95 -16.68
C GLY A 42 3.53 4.88 -16.68
N SER A 43 4.47 4.87 -15.73
CA SER A 43 5.53 3.85 -15.66
C SER A 43 5.07 2.44 -15.31
N GLY A 44 3.82 2.26 -14.83
CA GLY A 44 3.25 0.96 -14.45
C GLY A 44 3.07 0.74 -12.95
N LYS A 45 3.29 1.73 -12.09
CA LYS A 45 3.17 1.61 -10.63
C LYS A 45 1.79 1.15 -10.16
N SER A 46 0.73 1.82 -10.58
CA SER A 46 -0.65 1.44 -10.24
C SER A 46 -1.05 0.11 -10.88
N THR A 47 -0.50 -0.21 -12.07
CA THR A 47 -0.67 -1.53 -12.69
C THR A 47 -0.05 -2.62 -11.83
N LEU A 48 1.16 -2.38 -11.31
CA LEU A 48 1.84 -3.31 -10.40
C LEU A 48 1.02 -3.52 -9.12
N LEU A 49 0.58 -2.42 -8.50
CA LEU A 49 -0.21 -2.49 -7.27
C LEU A 49 -1.52 -3.26 -7.48
N ASN A 50 -2.23 -3.00 -8.58
CA ASN A 50 -3.46 -3.71 -8.93
C ASN A 50 -3.22 -5.18 -9.29
N ALA A 51 -2.09 -5.51 -9.91
CA ALA A 51 -1.71 -6.89 -10.19
C ALA A 51 -1.42 -7.66 -8.90
N VAL A 52 -0.64 -7.08 -7.98
CA VAL A 52 -0.36 -7.65 -6.64
C VAL A 52 -1.63 -7.81 -5.81
N ALA A 53 -2.60 -6.93 -6.00
CA ALA A 53 -3.90 -7.01 -5.33
C ALA A 53 -4.86 -8.05 -5.91
N GLY A 54 -4.51 -8.71 -7.02
CA GLY A 54 -5.43 -9.60 -7.73
C GLY A 54 -6.68 -8.86 -8.28
N ILE A 55 -6.57 -7.55 -8.49
CA ILE A 55 -7.61 -6.74 -9.17
C ILE A 55 -7.43 -6.84 -10.68
N LEU A 56 -6.18 -6.87 -11.12
CA LEU A 56 -5.81 -6.93 -12.52
C LEU A 56 -5.04 -8.23 -12.78
N PRO A 57 -5.55 -9.13 -13.64
CA PRO A 57 -4.85 -10.37 -13.94
C PRO A 57 -3.55 -10.09 -14.71
N ALA A 58 -2.49 -10.83 -14.37
CA ALA A 58 -1.28 -10.84 -15.17
C ALA A 58 -1.56 -11.52 -16.54
N THR A 59 -1.04 -10.93 -17.62
CA THR A 59 -1.11 -11.55 -18.96
C THR A 59 -0.14 -12.73 -19.03
N SER A 60 0.99 -12.66 -18.34
CA SER A 60 1.98 -13.72 -18.21
C SER A 60 2.85 -13.52 -16.96
N GLY A 61 3.56 -14.56 -16.56
CA GLY A 61 4.39 -14.60 -15.37
C GLY A 61 3.64 -15.17 -14.17
N ARG A 62 4.22 -15.04 -12.98
CA ARG A 62 3.64 -15.54 -11.72
C ARG A 62 3.70 -14.47 -10.64
N ILE A 63 2.67 -14.39 -9.83
CA ILE A 63 2.60 -13.52 -8.67
C ILE A 63 2.25 -14.37 -7.45
N GLN A 64 3.07 -14.28 -6.39
CA GLN A 64 2.79 -14.91 -5.10
C GLN A 64 2.80 -13.85 -4.01
N VAL A 65 1.78 -13.90 -3.15
CA VAL A 65 1.66 -13.04 -1.96
C VAL A 65 1.40 -13.93 -0.75
N ALA A 66 2.16 -13.72 0.32
CA ALA A 66 2.10 -14.54 1.54
C ALA A 66 2.20 -16.06 1.27
N GLY A 67 2.98 -16.46 0.26
CA GLY A 67 3.13 -17.85 -0.18
C GLY A 67 1.97 -18.39 -1.02
N ARG A 68 0.92 -17.61 -1.27
CA ARG A 68 -0.23 -17.99 -2.11
C ARG A 68 -0.04 -17.45 -3.54
N ALA A 69 -0.13 -18.32 -4.54
CA ALA A 69 -0.22 -17.89 -5.93
C ALA A 69 -1.57 -17.20 -6.16
N ILE A 70 -1.53 -16.02 -6.81
CA ILE A 70 -2.74 -15.24 -7.09
C ILE A 70 -3.11 -15.25 -8.58
N ASP A 71 -2.26 -15.85 -9.40
CA ASP A 71 -2.55 -16.04 -10.83
C ASP A 71 -3.66 -17.07 -11.00
N GLY A 72 -4.68 -16.74 -11.78
CA GLY A 72 -5.77 -17.65 -12.12
C GLY A 72 -6.81 -17.86 -11.01
N LEU A 73 -6.80 -17.03 -9.97
CA LEU A 73 -7.88 -17.00 -8.99
C LEU A 73 -9.19 -16.60 -9.68
N SER A 74 -10.30 -17.24 -9.29
CA SER A 74 -11.64 -16.76 -9.62
C SER A 74 -11.92 -15.42 -8.92
N ASP A 75 -12.93 -14.69 -9.38
CA ASP A 75 -13.33 -13.42 -8.77
C ASP A 75 -13.65 -13.55 -7.27
N GLU A 76 -14.26 -14.66 -6.87
CA GLU A 76 -14.59 -14.95 -5.47
C GLU A 76 -13.33 -15.23 -4.64
N GLU A 77 -12.41 -16.04 -5.16
CA GLU A 77 -11.12 -16.35 -4.51
C GLU A 77 -10.24 -15.10 -4.40
N ALA A 78 -10.21 -14.26 -5.44
CA ALA A 78 -9.50 -12.99 -5.43
C ALA A 78 -10.11 -11.99 -4.42
N ALA A 79 -11.45 -11.95 -4.31
CA ALA A 79 -12.13 -11.13 -3.31
C ALA A 79 -11.85 -11.63 -1.88
N GLN A 80 -11.84 -12.94 -1.66
CA GLN A 80 -11.47 -13.54 -0.38
C GLN A 80 -10.01 -13.22 -0.03
N PHE A 81 -9.08 -13.42 -0.98
CA PHE A 81 -7.67 -13.09 -0.82
C PHE A 81 -7.46 -11.64 -0.39
N ARG A 82 -8.11 -10.67 -1.09
CA ARG A 82 -8.02 -9.25 -0.71
C ARG A 82 -8.53 -8.97 0.70
N ARG A 83 -9.62 -9.62 1.10
CA ARG A 83 -10.26 -9.45 2.41
C ARG A 83 -9.43 -10.00 3.56
N GLU A 84 -8.68 -11.08 3.32
CA GLU A 84 -7.95 -11.81 4.36
C GLU A 84 -6.49 -11.37 4.47
N GLU A 85 -5.82 -11.19 3.33
CA GLU A 85 -4.37 -11.04 3.25
C GLU A 85 -3.90 -9.61 2.99
N LEU A 86 -4.77 -8.73 2.46
CA LEU A 86 -4.36 -7.40 2.03
C LEU A 86 -5.04 -6.28 2.82
N GLY A 87 -4.24 -5.27 3.19
CA GLY A 87 -4.75 -3.95 3.56
C GLY A 87 -4.58 -2.98 2.39
N PHE A 88 -5.51 -2.04 2.24
CA PHE A 88 -5.45 -1.03 1.19
C PHE A 88 -5.60 0.38 1.75
N VAL A 89 -4.66 1.27 1.40
CA VAL A 89 -4.71 2.70 1.68
C VAL A 89 -4.62 3.46 0.37
N PHE A 90 -5.61 4.30 0.08
CA PHE A 90 -5.73 5.07 -1.16
C PHE A 90 -5.46 6.55 -0.92
N GLN A 91 -5.11 7.26 -1.98
CA GLN A 91 -4.95 8.71 -1.99
C GLN A 91 -6.24 9.45 -1.59
N GLU A 92 -7.40 8.98 -2.05
CA GLU A 92 -8.72 9.59 -1.78
C GLU A 92 -9.41 9.01 -0.53
N PHE A 93 -8.65 8.33 0.35
CA PHE A 93 -9.13 7.71 1.60
C PHE A 93 -10.15 6.59 1.39
N ASN A 94 -11.05 6.69 0.44
CA ASN A 94 -12.14 5.77 0.11
C ASN A 94 -12.95 5.34 1.34
N LEU A 95 -13.23 6.30 2.23
CA LEU A 95 -14.08 6.08 3.40
C LEU A 95 -15.55 6.16 3.00
N VAL A 96 -16.39 5.37 3.67
CA VAL A 96 -17.85 5.37 3.46
C VAL A 96 -18.43 6.55 4.23
N GLU A 97 -18.90 7.58 3.52
CA GLU A 97 -19.33 8.86 4.11
C GLU A 97 -20.58 8.75 5.00
N THR A 98 -21.43 7.74 4.73
CA THR A 98 -22.65 7.48 5.52
C THR A 98 -22.36 6.85 6.87
N LEU A 99 -21.18 6.31 7.07
CA LEU A 99 -20.70 5.67 8.29
C LEU A 99 -19.88 6.64 9.14
N ASN A 100 -19.85 6.43 10.46
CA ASN A 100 -18.93 7.11 11.35
C ASN A 100 -17.51 6.52 11.24
N VAL A 101 -16.55 7.10 11.97
CA VAL A 101 -15.14 6.67 11.96
C VAL A 101 -14.99 5.22 12.43
N LYS A 102 -15.61 4.87 13.57
CA LYS A 102 -15.56 3.52 14.13
C LYS A 102 -16.13 2.49 13.16
N GLU A 103 -17.30 2.77 12.59
CA GLU A 103 -17.97 1.90 11.61
C GLU A 103 -17.10 1.68 10.36
N ASN A 104 -16.43 2.74 9.85
CA ASN A 104 -15.47 2.59 8.75
C ASN A 104 -14.31 1.65 9.09
N ILE A 105 -13.74 1.80 10.30
CA ILE A 105 -12.59 1.00 10.74
C ILE A 105 -12.96 -0.48 10.86
N VAL A 106 -14.12 -0.82 11.41
CA VAL A 106 -14.50 -2.21 11.66
C VAL A 106 -15.04 -2.97 10.44
N LEU A 107 -15.30 -2.29 9.31
CA LEU A 107 -15.82 -2.92 8.09
C LEU A 107 -15.12 -4.23 7.69
N PRO A 108 -13.78 -4.34 7.65
CA PRO A 108 -13.12 -5.59 7.28
C PRO A 108 -13.46 -6.73 8.24
N LEU A 109 -13.55 -6.46 9.54
CA LEU A 109 -13.90 -7.46 10.55
C LEU A 109 -15.36 -7.92 10.43
N MET A 110 -16.27 -7.01 10.06
CA MET A 110 -17.67 -7.36 9.78
C MET A 110 -17.77 -8.34 8.60
N PHE A 111 -17.00 -8.11 7.53
CA PHE A 111 -16.96 -9.04 6.38
C PHE A 111 -16.29 -10.38 6.71
N GLN A 112 -15.49 -10.43 7.76
CA GLN A 112 -14.90 -11.66 8.30
C GLN A 112 -15.79 -12.31 9.37
N HIS A 113 -16.99 -11.79 9.63
CA HIS A 113 -17.95 -12.26 10.63
C HIS A 113 -17.37 -12.34 12.06
N GLN A 114 -16.46 -11.43 12.42
CA GLN A 114 -15.91 -11.35 13.76
C GLN A 114 -17.00 -10.93 14.77
N SER A 115 -16.84 -11.34 16.03
CA SER A 115 -17.76 -10.94 17.11
C SER A 115 -17.63 -9.45 17.44
N VAL A 116 -18.69 -8.87 18.00
CA VAL A 116 -18.71 -7.45 18.41
C VAL A 116 -17.59 -7.17 19.43
N ASP A 117 -17.38 -8.07 20.39
CA ASP A 117 -16.34 -7.89 21.41
C ASP A 117 -14.94 -7.80 20.81
N VAL A 118 -14.64 -8.64 19.81
CA VAL A 118 -13.35 -8.58 19.08
C VAL A 118 -13.21 -7.27 18.29
N MET A 119 -14.31 -6.81 17.66
CA MET A 119 -14.30 -5.54 16.93
C MET A 119 -14.03 -4.35 17.87
N GLU A 120 -14.71 -4.32 19.04
CA GLU A 120 -14.56 -3.26 20.04
C GLU A 120 -13.12 -3.23 20.63
N GLU A 121 -12.58 -4.38 20.98
CA GLU A 121 -11.21 -4.49 21.50
C GLU A 121 -10.19 -3.98 20.47
N ARG A 122 -10.28 -4.47 19.23
CA ARG A 122 -9.31 -4.11 18.17
C ARG A 122 -9.40 -2.65 17.77
N VAL A 123 -10.63 -2.10 17.61
CA VAL A 123 -10.80 -0.70 17.23
C VAL A 123 -10.29 0.24 18.31
N THR A 124 -10.55 -0.07 19.59
CA THR A 124 -10.09 0.75 20.72
C THR A 124 -8.56 0.81 20.76
N LYS A 125 -7.92 -0.35 20.73
CA LYS A 125 -6.45 -0.45 20.74
C LYS A 125 -5.80 0.27 19.57
N LEU A 126 -6.36 0.08 18.36
CA LEU A 126 -5.82 0.69 17.16
C LEU A 126 -6.04 2.21 17.13
N ALA A 127 -7.20 2.68 17.58
CA ALA A 127 -7.53 4.10 17.66
C ALA A 127 -6.63 4.85 18.66
N GLU A 128 -6.25 4.22 19.77
CA GLU A 128 -5.29 4.77 20.73
C GLU A 128 -3.91 4.91 20.07
N GLY A 129 -3.40 3.85 19.43
CA GLY A 129 -2.10 3.87 18.76
C GLY A 129 -2.03 4.90 17.62
N LEU A 130 -3.12 5.16 16.93
CA LEU A 130 -3.18 6.09 15.81
C LEU A 130 -3.61 7.52 16.21
N GLY A 131 -3.90 7.77 17.49
CA GLY A 131 -4.32 9.08 18.01
C GLY A 131 -5.67 9.55 17.47
N ILE A 132 -6.62 8.62 17.23
CA ILE A 132 -7.95 8.90 16.67
C ILE A 132 -9.10 8.52 17.62
N SER A 133 -8.84 8.13 18.85
CA SER A 133 -9.86 7.72 19.84
C SER A 133 -10.95 8.78 20.04
N ALA A 134 -10.56 10.07 20.06
CA ALA A 134 -11.49 11.18 20.30
C ALA A 134 -12.47 11.45 19.15
N ILE A 135 -12.30 10.78 18.01
CA ILE A 135 -13.11 11.03 16.80
C ILE A 135 -13.91 9.80 16.35
N LEU A 136 -13.90 8.70 17.09
CA LEU A 136 -14.53 7.43 16.70
C LEU A 136 -16.01 7.56 16.35
N ASP A 137 -16.75 8.41 17.07
CA ASP A 137 -18.20 8.62 16.87
C ASP A 137 -18.50 9.71 15.83
N LYS A 138 -17.49 10.43 15.32
CA LYS A 138 -17.67 11.48 14.33
C LYS A 138 -17.94 10.91 12.93
N ARG A 139 -18.63 11.68 12.10
CA ARG A 139 -18.76 11.36 10.68
C ARG A 139 -17.45 11.69 9.95
N VAL A 140 -17.21 11.00 8.85
CA VAL A 140 -16.02 11.22 8.01
C VAL A 140 -15.92 12.65 7.49
N THR A 141 -17.06 13.32 7.29
CA THR A 141 -17.14 14.72 6.84
C THR A 141 -16.75 15.73 7.90
N GLU A 142 -16.69 15.34 9.18
CA GLU A 142 -16.40 16.22 10.32
C GLU A 142 -14.93 16.21 10.76
N ILE A 143 -14.09 15.45 10.06
CA ILE A 143 -12.68 15.23 10.40
C ILE A 143 -11.74 15.77 9.31
N SER A 144 -10.51 16.13 9.71
CA SER A 144 -9.49 16.67 8.81
C SER A 144 -8.96 15.60 7.82
N GLY A 145 -8.27 16.03 6.75
CA GLY A 145 -7.65 15.14 5.78
C GLY A 145 -6.65 14.16 6.41
N GLY A 146 -5.78 14.63 7.30
CA GLY A 146 -4.84 13.77 8.05
C GLY A 146 -5.56 12.77 8.97
N GLN A 147 -6.66 13.18 9.60
CA GLN A 147 -7.50 12.27 10.39
C GLN A 147 -8.18 11.22 9.50
N ARG A 148 -8.73 11.62 8.32
CA ARG A 148 -9.30 10.67 7.35
C ARG A 148 -8.27 9.64 6.91
N GLN A 149 -7.04 10.05 6.67
CA GLN A 149 -5.98 9.13 6.28
C GLN A 149 -5.63 8.15 7.39
N ARG A 150 -5.53 8.60 8.65
CA ARG A 150 -5.33 7.69 9.79
C ARG A 150 -6.49 6.71 9.97
N VAL A 151 -7.73 7.12 9.71
CA VAL A 151 -8.91 6.25 9.70
C VAL A 151 -8.81 5.22 8.57
N ALA A 152 -8.39 5.63 7.37
CA ALA A 152 -8.18 4.72 6.24
C ALA A 152 -7.07 3.69 6.53
N ILE A 153 -5.97 4.12 7.18
CA ILE A 153 -4.90 3.22 7.64
C ILE A 153 -5.45 2.26 8.70
N ALA A 154 -6.19 2.76 9.71
CA ALA A 154 -6.80 1.91 10.73
C ALA A 154 -7.68 0.82 10.12
N ARG A 155 -8.55 1.20 9.19
CA ARG A 155 -9.39 0.25 8.44
C ARG A 155 -8.55 -0.78 7.68
N ALA A 156 -7.47 -0.34 7.05
CA ALA A 156 -6.62 -1.21 6.24
C ALA A 156 -5.85 -2.24 7.08
N VAL A 157 -5.59 -1.99 8.37
CA VAL A 157 -4.75 -2.87 9.21
C VAL A 157 -5.49 -3.62 10.30
N ILE A 158 -6.77 -3.29 10.58
CA ILE A 158 -7.51 -3.85 11.73
C ILE A 158 -7.66 -5.37 11.68
N HIS A 159 -7.71 -5.96 10.49
CA HIS A 159 -7.79 -7.40 10.28
C HIS A 159 -6.44 -8.09 10.23
N GLN A 160 -5.33 -7.34 10.47
CA GLN A 160 -3.96 -7.83 10.51
C GLN A 160 -3.51 -8.46 9.16
N PRO A 161 -3.53 -7.69 8.06
CA PRO A 161 -3.16 -8.20 6.75
C PRO A 161 -1.69 -8.64 6.71
N ALA A 162 -1.37 -9.57 5.80
CA ALA A 162 0.00 -9.97 5.53
C ALA A 162 0.81 -8.89 4.78
N LEU A 163 0.11 -8.11 3.94
CA LEU A 163 0.71 -7.04 3.14
C LEU A 163 -0.20 -5.81 3.09
N LEU A 164 0.36 -4.65 3.40
CA LEU A 164 -0.30 -3.35 3.25
C LEU A 164 0.12 -2.71 1.93
N LEU A 165 -0.85 -2.46 1.06
CA LEU A 165 -0.69 -1.74 -0.19
C LEU A 165 -1.13 -0.29 -0.01
N ALA A 166 -0.29 0.67 -0.36
CA ALA A 166 -0.59 2.08 -0.25
C ALA A 166 -0.34 2.79 -1.60
N ASP A 167 -1.36 3.43 -2.14
CA ASP A 167 -1.30 4.18 -3.40
C ASP A 167 -1.37 5.68 -3.10
N GLU A 168 -0.24 6.38 -3.22
CA GLU A 168 -0.09 7.82 -3.00
C GLU A 168 -0.72 8.31 -1.68
N PRO A 169 -0.45 7.68 -0.52
CA PRO A 169 -1.21 7.91 0.71
C PRO A 169 -1.07 9.32 1.29
N THR A 170 -0.15 10.13 0.77
CA THR A 170 0.09 11.51 1.20
C THR A 170 -0.28 12.54 0.14
N GLY A 171 -0.75 12.11 -1.05
CA GLY A 171 -0.97 12.98 -2.20
C GLY A 171 -1.99 14.11 -1.98
N ASN A 172 -2.94 13.93 -1.07
CA ASN A 172 -3.97 14.92 -0.73
C ASN A 172 -3.74 15.61 0.63
N LEU A 173 -2.51 15.54 1.16
CA LEU A 173 -2.15 16.09 2.47
C LEU A 173 -1.12 17.22 2.35
N ASP A 174 -1.17 18.16 3.28
CA ASP A 174 -0.07 19.11 3.45
C ASP A 174 1.17 18.44 4.05
N SER A 175 2.32 19.12 3.97
CA SER A 175 3.62 18.57 4.39
C SER A 175 3.68 18.15 5.86
N LYS A 176 2.90 18.77 6.75
CA LYS A 176 2.86 18.41 8.17
C LYS A 176 2.09 17.10 8.35
N ASN A 177 0.87 17.03 7.80
CA ASN A 177 0.04 15.84 7.86
C ASN A 177 0.70 14.66 7.13
N SER A 178 1.41 14.89 6.01
CA SER A 178 2.17 13.87 5.30
C SER A 178 3.23 13.21 6.20
N LYS A 179 4.02 14.01 6.93
CA LYS A 179 5.02 13.49 7.87
C LYS A 179 4.38 12.66 8.99
N GLU A 180 3.29 13.16 9.57
CA GLU A 180 2.58 12.44 10.63
C GLU A 180 2.02 11.10 10.14
N VAL A 181 1.45 11.07 8.92
CA VAL A 181 0.95 9.83 8.29
C VAL A 181 2.09 8.86 7.99
N MET A 182 3.22 9.35 7.47
CA MET A 182 4.35 8.48 7.19
C MET A 182 5.01 7.93 8.45
N SER A 183 5.02 8.69 9.56
CA SER A 183 5.43 8.17 10.87
C SER A 183 4.54 7.01 11.33
N VAL A 184 3.22 7.10 11.11
CA VAL A 184 2.29 6.01 11.38
C VAL A 184 2.63 4.75 10.56
N PHE A 185 2.91 4.87 9.26
CA PHE A 185 3.34 3.73 8.45
C PHE A 185 4.62 3.09 9.01
N LYS A 186 5.61 3.91 9.40
CA LYS A 186 6.87 3.43 9.96
C LYS A 186 6.66 2.71 11.30
N GLU A 187 5.84 3.27 12.18
CA GLU A 187 5.48 2.65 13.46
C GLU A 187 4.77 1.31 13.27
N LEU A 188 3.80 1.22 12.35
CA LEU A 188 3.12 -0.04 12.03
C LEU A 188 4.09 -1.09 11.48
N ASN A 189 5.01 -0.69 10.61
CA ASN A 189 6.04 -1.58 10.08
C ASN A 189 6.94 -2.12 11.20
N GLU A 190 7.47 -1.24 12.06
CA GLU A 190 8.42 -1.60 13.12
C GLU A 190 7.76 -2.39 14.27
N GLN A 191 6.57 -1.98 14.73
CA GLN A 191 5.93 -2.57 15.90
C GLN A 191 5.18 -3.87 15.57
N LEU A 192 4.57 -3.95 14.38
CA LEU A 192 3.77 -5.10 13.96
C LEU A 192 4.51 -6.01 12.97
N ASN A 193 5.74 -5.67 12.56
CA ASN A 193 6.47 -6.34 11.49
C ASN A 193 5.61 -6.43 10.19
N LEU A 194 4.78 -5.41 9.96
CA LEU A 194 3.87 -5.35 8.82
C LEU A 194 4.64 -5.05 7.54
N SER A 195 4.51 -5.91 6.54
CA SER A 195 5.07 -5.65 5.21
C SER A 195 4.30 -4.52 4.51
N ILE A 196 5.00 -3.53 3.96
CA ILE A 196 4.39 -2.36 3.32
C ILE A 196 4.92 -2.20 1.90
N PHE A 197 4.02 -2.03 0.96
CA PHE A 197 4.30 -1.77 -0.45
C PHE A 197 3.65 -0.43 -0.83
N LEU A 198 4.46 0.61 -0.88
CA LEU A 198 4.03 2.00 -1.04
C LEU A 198 4.31 2.50 -2.45
N VAL A 199 3.31 2.97 -3.16
CA VAL A 199 3.48 3.71 -4.42
C VAL A 199 3.50 5.20 -4.10
N THR A 200 4.52 5.91 -4.57
CA THR A 200 4.60 7.37 -4.46
C THR A 200 5.50 7.97 -5.54
N HIS A 201 5.24 9.24 -5.89
CA HIS A 201 6.16 10.06 -6.68
C HIS A 201 6.94 11.05 -5.81
N ASP A 202 6.60 11.17 -4.52
CA ASP A 202 7.28 12.08 -3.60
C ASP A 202 8.52 11.44 -2.96
N ALA A 203 9.69 12.01 -3.24
CA ALA A 203 10.97 11.55 -2.72
C ALA A 203 11.03 11.59 -1.18
N MET A 204 10.36 12.57 -0.53
CA MET A 204 10.34 12.66 0.93
C MET A 204 9.52 11.51 1.54
N THR A 205 8.37 11.19 0.98
CA THR A 205 7.55 10.05 1.37
C THR A 205 8.33 8.73 1.20
N ALA A 206 9.07 8.58 0.10
CA ALA A 206 9.87 7.39 -0.17
C ALA A 206 11.03 7.18 0.84
N THR A 207 11.56 8.25 1.47
CA THR A 207 12.67 8.09 2.46
C THR A 207 12.28 7.29 3.70
N TYR A 208 10.99 7.07 3.98
CA TYR A 208 10.54 6.25 5.11
C TYR A 208 10.72 4.75 4.87
N SER A 209 10.86 4.32 3.60
CA SER A 209 11.03 2.90 3.25
C SER A 209 12.46 2.39 3.48
N ASP A 210 12.57 1.07 3.61
CA ASP A 210 13.87 0.38 3.74
C ASP A 210 14.53 0.19 2.37
N ARG A 211 13.72 0.12 1.30
CA ARG A 211 14.14 -0.04 -0.08
C ARG A 211 13.21 0.71 -1.03
N ILE A 212 13.79 1.24 -2.09
CA ILE A 212 13.02 1.86 -3.17
C ILE A 212 13.29 1.12 -4.46
N ILE A 213 12.22 0.78 -5.16
CA ILE A 213 12.23 0.17 -6.47
C ILE A 213 11.74 1.21 -7.48
N PHE A 214 12.56 1.51 -8.47
CA PHE A 214 12.21 2.43 -9.55
C PHE A 214 11.68 1.65 -10.75
N ILE A 215 10.51 2.05 -11.25
CA ILE A 215 9.88 1.44 -12.42
C ILE A 215 9.82 2.46 -13.56
N LYS A 216 10.27 2.04 -14.75
CA LYS A 216 10.17 2.80 -16.00
C LYS A 216 9.69 1.87 -17.11
N ASP A 217 8.69 2.30 -17.87
CA ASP A 217 8.11 1.55 -19.01
C ASP A 217 7.71 0.11 -18.63
N GLY A 218 7.13 -0.06 -17.46
CA GLY A 218 6.69 -1.36 -16.91
C GLY A 218 7.82 -2.31 -16.50
N ARG A 219 9.06 -1.82 -16.40
CA ARG A 219 10.24 -2.61 -16.04
C ARG A 219 10.91 -2.07 -14.78
N LEU A 220 11.60 -2.93 -14.08
CA LEU A 220 12.53 -2.51 -13.04
C LEU A 220 13.66 -1.72 -13.69
N TYR A 221 13.82 -0.47 -13.25
CA TYR A 221 14.87 0.44 -13.73
C TYR A 221 16.07 0.45 -12.80
N ASN A 222 15.84 0.61 -11.50
CA ASN A 222 16.87 0.65 -10.47
C ASN A 222 16.29 0.27 -9.11
N GLU A 223 17.17 -0.10 -8.17
CA GLU A 223 16.84 -0.30 -6.76
C GLU A 223 17.87 0.41 -5.89
N ILE A 224 17.41 1.04 -4.82
CA ILE A 224 18.28 1.59 -3.79
C ILE A 224 17.81 1.13 -2.41
N TYR A 225 18.76 0.88 -1.53
CA TYR A 225 18.51 0.41 -0.17
C TYR A 225 18.88 1.52 0.82
N ARG A 226 18.07 1.64 1.88
CA ARG A 226 18.34 2.54 2.97
C ARG A 226 19.60 2.06 3.71
N GLY A 227 20.59 2.93 3.80
CA GLY A 227 21.77 2.75 4.63
C GLY A 227 21.65 3.55 5.93
N ASP A 228 22.77 3.71 6.64
CA ASP A 228 22.83 4.52 7.87
C ASP A 228 22.88 6.04 7.58
N ASP A 229 23.16 6.44 6.33
CA ASP A 229 23.20 7.84 5.88
C ASP A 229 21.87 8.27 5.27
N GLU A 230 21.01 8.89 6.08
CA GLU A 230 19.69 9.37 5.64
C GLU A 230 19.78 10.49 4.57
N LEU A 231 20.79 11.36 4.66
CA LEU A 231 20.99 12.44 3.68
C LEU A 231 21.45 11.87 2.35
N GLY A 232 22.41 10.95 2.37
CA GLY A 232 22.86 10.24 1.18
C GLY A 232 21.76 9.41 0.55
N TYR A 233 20.89 8.78 1.36
CA TYR A 233 19.74 8.04 0.84
C TYR A 233 18.78 8.94 0.06
N LYS A 234 18.40 10.09 0.64
CA LYS A 234 17.55 11.07 -0.05
C LYS A 234 18.20 11.59 -1.35
N GLN A 235 19.51 11.90 -1.32
CA GLN A 235 20.20 12.38 -2.52
C GLN A 235 20.24 11.31 -3.60
N SER A 236 20.39 10.05 -3.23
CA SER A 236 20.38 8.91 -4.16
C SER A 236 19.02 8.77 -4.84
N ILE A 237 17.90 9.00 -4.11
CA ILE A 237 16.55 9.02 -4.69
C ILE A 237 16.46 10.09 -5.77
N ILE A 238 16.83 11.32 -5.43
CA ILE A 238 16.78 12.47 -6.34
C ILE A 238 17.62 12.20 -7.60
N ASN A 239 18.84 11.71 -7.44
CA ASN A 239 19.72 11.41 -8.57
C ASN A 239 19.10 10.37 -9.53
N VAL A 240 18.45 9.32 -9.01
CA VAL A 240 17.79 8.33 -9.86
C VAL A 240 16.60 8.93 -10.61
N LEU A 241 15.78 9.77 -9.94
CA LEU A 241 14.65 10.47 -10.58
C LEU A 241 15.14 11.39 -11.71
N GLU A 242 16.19 12.18 -11.48
CA GLU A 242 16.82 13.03 -12.53
C GLU A 242 17.30 12.18 -13.72
N MET A 243 17.92 11.01 -13.48
CA MET A 243 18.32 10.10 -14.57
C MET A 243 17.10 9.50 -15.33
N MET A 244 15.96 9.43 -14.67
CA MET A 244 14.72 8.98 -15.31
C MET A 244 14.04 10.09 -16.10
N GLY A 245 14.45 11.36 -15.92
CA GLY A 245 13.90 12.55 -16.59
C GLY A 245 12.74 13.20 -15.86
N GLU A 246 12.71 13.06 -14.54
CA GLU A 246 11.78 13.73 -13.60
C GLU A 246 12.46 14.85 -12.82
#